data_a96f2ca00d8cd80d127e396366de6a42
#
_entry.id   a96f2ca00d8cd80d127e396366de6a42
#
_cell.length_a   1.000
_cell.length_b   1.000
_cell.length_c   1.000
_cell.angle_alpha   90.00
_cell.angle_beta   90.00
_cell.angle_gamma   90.00
#
_symmetry.space_group_name_H-M   'P 1'
#
loop_
_entity.id
_entity.type
_entity.pdbx_description
1 polymer ?
#
loop_
_entity_poly.entity_id
_entity_poly.type
_entity_poly.pdbx_seq_one_letter_code
_entity_poly.pdbx_strand_id
1 'polypeptide(L)'
;MKFSTAVSAVALGFASVTSAITVSYDTGYDDTSRSMTAVSCSDGANGLITKYGWQTQANIKTPYYGGYQGVAGWNSPQCGTCYSLTYNGKTIYALAIDHTAAGFNLNKKGLDALTNNQATQLGRVDAQYAQVALSNCGL
;
A
#
# COMPACT_ATOMS: atom_id res chain seq x y z
N MET A 1 37.62 19.34 12.10
CA MET A 1 37.03 19.06 11.96
C MET A 1 36.26 18.60 11.69
N LYS A 2 36.06 18.52 11.61
CA LYS A 2 35.41 18.05 11.45
C LYS A 2 34.51 17.66 11.25
N PHE A 3 34.23 17.55 11.45
CA PHE A 3 33.35 17.07 11.48
C PHE A 3 32.58 17.04 11.03
N SER A 4 32.83 17.67 11.28
CA SER A 4 31.87 17.70 11.03
C SER A 4 31.30 17.02 10.46
N THR A 5 31.55 16.93 10.32
CA THR A 5 31.00 16.07 9.74
C THR A 5 30.20 15.04 10.18
N ALA A 6 30.27 14.61 11.18
CA ALA A 6 29.50 13.60 11.71
C ALA A 6 28.09 13.88 11.66
N VAL A 7 27.84 15.01 11.80
CA VAL A 7 26.58 15.46 11.76
C VAL A 7 25.75 14.93 10.72
N SER A 8 26.29 14.88 9.62
CA SER A 8 25.54 14.47 8.53
C SER A 8 25.05 13.10 8.68
N ALA A 9 25.76 12.32 9.39
CA ALA A 9 25.41 10.95 9.51
C ALA A 9 24.03 10.79 10.11
N VAL A 10 23.69 11.62 10.99
CA VAL A 10 22.45 11.52 11.68
C VAL A 10 21.31 11.72 10.75
N ALA A 11 21.38 12.73 9.99
CA ALA A 11 20.32 13.01 9.08
C ALA A 11 20.18 11.91 8.09
N LEU A 12 21.28 11.32 7.73
CA LEU A 12 21.24 10.29 6.74
C LEU A 12 20.48 9.08 7.18
N GLY A 13 20.45 8.82 8.44
CA GLY A 13 19.78 7.65 8.93
C GLY A 13 18.32 7.62 8.54
N PHE A 14 17.69 8.74 8.38
CA PHE A 14 16.30 8.76 8.06
C PHE A 14 16.02 8.39 6.62
N ALA A 15 16.89 8.76 5.75
CA ALA A 15 16.67 8.50 4.34
C ALA A 15 16.68 7.02 4.02
N SER A 16 17.30 6.24 4.88
CA SER A 16 17.43 4.83 4.59
C SER A 16 16.22 4.00 4.94
N VAL A 17 15.17 4.59 5.47
CA VAL A 17 14.02 3.78 5.85
C VAL A 17 13.14 3.33 4.69
N THR A 18 13.27 3.91 3.53
CA THR A 18 12.50 3.45 2.38
C THR A 18 13.22 2.27 1.73
N SER A 19 12.44 1.33 1.23
CA SER A 19 12.96 0.14 0.57
C SER A 19 12.31 -0.02 -0.79
N ALA A 20 12.99 -0.67 -1.71
CA ALA A 20 12.45 -0.97 -3.03
C ALA A 20 11.50 -2.16 -2.95
N ILE A 21 10.41 -2.10 -3.70
CA ILE A 21 9.42 -3.15 -3.73
C ILE A 21 8.71 -3.14 -5.08
N THR A 22 8.25 -4.29 -5.55
CA THR A 22 7.49 -4.36 -6.79
C THR A 22 6.05 -3.92 -6.55
N VAL A 23 5.47 -3.24 -7.52
CA VAL A 23 4.06 -2.83 -7.50
C VAL A 23 3.43 -3.25 -8.82
N SER A 24 2.44 -4.11 -8.75
CA SER A 24 1.65 -4.59 -9.89
C SER A 24 0.20 -4.20 -9.68
N TYR A 25 -0.70 -4.64 -10.56
CA TYR A 25 -2.12 -4.36 -10.38
C TYR A 25 -2.99 -5.56 -10.68
N ASP A 26 -4.20 -5.52 -10.12
CA ASP A 26 -5.25 -6.51 -10.35
C ASP A 26 -6.56 -5.74 -10.41
N THR A 27 -7.27 -5.84 -11.54
CA THR A 27 -8.51 -5.12 -11.75
C THR A 27 -9.65 -5.57 -10.83
N GLY A 28 -9.50 -6.72 -10.16
CA GLY A 28 -10.47 -7.15 -9.17
C GLY A 28 -10.60 -6.15 -8.01
N TYR A 29 -9.53 -5.42 -7.72
CA TYR A 29 -9.57 -4.37 -6.69
C TYR A 29 -10.23 -3.09 -7.20
N ASP A 30 -10.45 -2.96 -8.51
CA ASP A 30 -11.19 -1.82 -9.07
C ASP A 30 -12.70 -2.06 -9.07
N ASP A 31 -13.13 -3.29 -8.80
CA ASP A 31 -14.56 -3.63 -8.73
C ASP A 31 -15.12 -3.20 -7.38
N THR A 32 -15.75 -2.05 -7.35
CA THR A 32 -16.28 -1.49 -6.11
C THR A 32 -17.42 -2.32 -5.52
N SER A 33 -18.07 -3.16 -6.31
CA SER A 33 -19.15 -4.03 -5.80
C SER A 33 -18.62 -5.30 -5.15
N ARG A 34 -17.31 -5.58 -5.27
CA ARG A 34 -16.72 -6.78 -4.71
C ARG A 34 -16.85 -6.79 -3.19
N SER A 35 -17.29 -7.91 -2.64
CA SER A 35 -17.47 -8.07 -1.20
C SER A 35 -16.12 -8.05 -0.47
N MET A 36 -16.08 -7.43 0.68
CA MET A 36 -14.89 -7.48 1.55
C MET A 36 -14.63 -8.89 2.11
N THR A 37 -15.56 -9.81 1.95
CA THR A 37 -15.30 -11.21 2.31
C THR A 37 -14.39 -11.90 1.30
N ALA A 38 -14.16 -11.29 0.14
CA ALA A 38 -13.32 -11.85 -0.90
C ALA A 38 -11.83 -11.58 -0.68
N VAL A 39 -11.47 -10.71 0.25
CA VAL A 39 -10.08 -10.37 0.55
C VAL A 39 -9.68 -10.92 1.91
N SER A 40 -8.36 -11.02 2.16
CA SER A 40 -7.86 -11.58 3.42
C SER A 40 -8.25 -10.75 4.63
N CYS A 41 -8.27 -9.44 4.48
CA CYS A 41 -8.57 -8.52 5.59
C CYS A 41 -10.07 -8.31 5.75
N SER A 42 -10.81 -9.40 5.91
CA SER A 42 -12.28 -9.41 5.96
C SER A 42 -12.80 -9.21 7.38
N ASP A 43 -13.10 -10.28 8.08
CA ASP A 43 -13.55 -10.26 9.46
C ASP A 43 -12.41 -10.61 10.41
N GLY A 44 -12.70 -11.00 11.64
CA GLY A 44 -11.67 -11.20 12.66
C GLY A 44 -11.28 -9.88 13.30
N ALA A 45 -10.49 -9.93 14.37
CA ALA A 45 -10.13 -8.74 15.13
C ALA A 45 -9.40 -7.69 14.29
N ASN A 46 -8.60 -8.14 13.33
CA ASN A 46 -7.84 -7.24 12.45
C ASN A 46 -8.50 -6.98 11.10
N GLY A 47 -9.69 -7.53 10.89
CA GLY A 47 -10.40 -7.38 9.63
C GLY A 47 -11.04 -6.01 9.46
N LEU A 48 -11.20 -5.60 8.22
CA LEU A 48 -11.71 -4.27 7.90
C LEU A 48 -13.23 -4.18 8.00
N ILE A 49 -13.92 -5.30 7.85
CA ILE A 49 -15.36 -5.40 8.12
C ILE A 49 -15.57 -5.14 9.61
N THR A 50 -14.74 -5.76 10.44
CA THR A 50 -14.84 -5.64 11.89
C THR A 50 -14.53 -4.22 12.37
N LYS A 51 -13.45 -3.63 11.84
CA LYS A 51 -12.99 -2.33 12.29
C LYS A 51 -13.82 -1.17 11.78
N TYR A 52 -14.22 -1.22 10.52
CA TYR A 52 -14.83 -0.08 9.85
C TYR A 52 -16.26 -0.34 9.36
N GLY A 53 -16.72 -1.59 9.40
CA GLY A 53 -18.04 -1.94 8.88
C GLY A 53 -18.11 -1.98 7.36
N TRP A 54 -16.97 -2.03 6.68
CA TRP A 54 -16.94 -2.04 5.21
C TRP A 54 -17.44 -3.36 4.67
N GLN A 55 -18.49 -3.34 3.87
CA GLN A 55 -19.09 -4.53 3.31
C GLN A 55 -18.60 -4.83 1.90
N THR A 56 -18.33 -3.80 1.14
CA THR A 56 -17.80 -3.91 -0.23
C THR A 56 -16.62 -2.98 -0.40
N GLN A 57 -15.89 -3.17 -1.48
CA GLN A 57 -14.74 -2.31 -1.79
C GLN A 57 -15.15 -0.84 -2.00
N ALA A 58 -16.43 -0.58 -2.32
CA ALA A 58 -16.94 0.78 -2.43
C ALA A 58 -16.85 1.55 -1.11
N ASN A 59 -16.82 0.86 0.02
CA ASN A 59 -16.78 1.51 1.32
C ASN A 59 -15.37 1.96 1.72
N ILE A 60 -14.35 1.48 1.05
CA ILE A 60 -12.96 1.82 1.37
C ILE A 60 -12.74 3.30 1.07
N LYS A 61 -12.32 4.06 2.07
CA LYS A 61 -12.14 5.50 1.92
C LYS A 61 -10.87 5.88 1.18
N THR A 62 -9.88 5.02 1.23
CA THR A 62 -8.61 5.24 0.55
C THR A 62 -8.80 4.92 -0.92
N PRO A 63 -8.40 5.79 -1.85
CA PRO A 63 -8.61 5.53 -3.27
C PRO A 63 -7.74 4.42 -3.85
N TYR A 64 -6.60 4.13 -3.22
CA TYR A 64 -5.65 3.14 -3.71
C TYR A 64 -5.47 2.04 -2.67
N TYR A 65 -5.70 0.79 -3.05
CA TYR A 65 -5.65 -0.32 -2.12
C TYR A 65 -5.42 -1.63 -2.86
N GLY A 66 -5.04 -2.66 -2.13
CA GLY A 66 -4.85 -3.98 -2.70
C GLY A 66 -4.08 -4.91 -1.79
N GLY A 67 -3.41 -5.88 -2.40
CA GLY A 67 -2.61 -6.86 -1.69
C GLY A 67 -1.23 -6.33 -1.34
N TYR A 68 -0.74 -6.78 -0.20
CA TYR A 68 0.60 -6.48 0.27
C TYR A 68 1.25 -7.78 0.76
N GLN A 69 2.51 -8.01 0.41
CA GLN A 69 3.21 -9.24 0.81
C GLN A 69 3.30 -9.43 2.33
N GLY A 70 3.29 -8.34 3.08
CA GLY A 70 3.35 -8.41 4.54
C GLY A 70 2.05 -8.83 5.20
N VAL A 71 0.93 -8.86 4.45
CA VAL A 71 -0.33 -9.43 4.93
C VAL A 71 -0.23 -10.93 4.71
N ALA A 72 0.00 -11.69 5.78
CA ALA A 72 0.21 -13.13 5.67
C ALA A 72 -1.06 -13.88 5.24
N GLY A 73 -2.22 -13.34 5.54
CA GLY A 73 -3.51 -13.95 5.23
C GLY A 73 -4.61 -13.37 6.08
N TRP A 74 -5.67 -14.15 6.27
CA TRP A 74 -6.80 -13.74 7.08
C TRP A 74 -6.36 -13.37 8.50
N ASN A 75 -6.93 -12.28 8.99
CA ASN A 75 -6.69 -11.76 10.33
C ASN A 75 -5.23 -11.35 10.61
N SER A 76 -4.45 -11.09 9.58
CA SER A 76 -3.08 -10.61 9.75
C SER A 76 -3.06 -9.28 10.51
N PRO A 77 -2.10 -9.08 11.42
CA PRO A 77 -1.96 -7.79 12.09
C PRO A 77 -1.56 -6.68 11.14
N GLN A 78 -1.11 -7.01 9.92
CA GLN A 78 -0.78 -6.01 8.90
C GLN A 78 -2.01 -5.56 8.11
N CYS A 79 -3.18 -6.16 8.33
CA CYS A 79 -4.40 -5.72 7.67
C CYS A 79 -4.70 -4.27 8.00
N GLY A 80 -5.00 -3.49 6.98
CA GLY A 80 -5.39 -2.09 7.18
C GLY A 80 -4.23 -1.15 7.47
N THR A 81 -2.99 -1.53 7.16
CA THR A 81 -1.84 -0.63 7.29
C THR A 81 -1.70 0.24 6.04
N CYS A 82 -1.15 1.43 6.21
CA CYS A 82 -1.00 2.43 5.15
C CYS A 82 0.46 2.56 4.75
N TYR A 83 0.71 2.67 3.45
CA TYR A 83 2.06 2.75 2.90
C TYR A 83 2.18 3.88 1.91
N SER A 84 3.32 4.58 1.93
CA SER A 84 3.69 5.47 0.85
C SER A 84 4.40 4.65 -0.22
N LEU A 85 4.09 4.91 -1.48
CA LEU A 85 4.76 4.31 -2.63
C LEU A 85 5.24 5.44 -3.53
N THR A 86 6.52 5.42 -3.87
CA THR A 86 7.11 6.47 -4.70
C THR A 86 7.80 5.88 -5.92
N TYR A 87 7.46 6.39 -7.09
CA TYR A 87 8.02 5.97 -8.36
C TYR A 87 8.26 7.20 -9.23
N ASN A 88 9.47 7.37 -9.73
CA ASN A 88 9.84 8.51 -10.57
C ASN A 88 9.39 9.86 -9.97
N GLY A 89 9.57 10.01 -8.67
CA GLY A 89 9.21 11.25 -7.98
C GLY A 89 7.74 11.41 -7.63
N LYS A 90 6.88 10.46 -8.04
CA LYS A 90 5.45 10.51 -7.72
C LYS A 90 5.15 9.63 -6.52
N THR A 91 4.44 10.16 -5.56
CA THR A 91 4.06 9.41 -4.36
C THR A 91 2.55 9.25 -4.27
N ILE A 92 2.10 8.03 -3.95
CA ILE A 92 0.72 7.73 -3.60
C ILE A 92 0.70 7.05 -2.24
N TYR A 93 -0.47 6.96 -1.64
CA TYR A 93 -0.67 6.24 -0.39
C TYR A 93 -1.64 5.10 -0.63
N ALA A 94 -1.27 3.90 -0.20
CA ALA A 94 -2.03 2.68 -0.48
C ALA A 94 -2.36 1.94 0.82
N LEU A 95 -3.55 1.38 0.87
CA LEU A 95 -4.03 0.62 2.02
C LEU A 95 -3.92 -0.88 1.74
N ALA A 96 -3.36 -1.62 2.69
CA ALA A 96 -3.23 -3.07 2.58
C ALA A 96 -4.53 -3.74 3.03
N ILE A 97 -5.21 -4.41 2.10
CA ILE A 97 -6.49 -5.07 2.38
C ILE A 97 -6.45 -6.57 2.11
N ASP A 98 -5.37 -7.07 1.55
CA ASP A 98 -5.29 -8.46 1.10
C ASP A 98 -3.86 -8.96 1.12
N HIS A 99 -3.70 -10.26 0.99
CA HIS A 99 -2.41 -10.90 0.78
C HIS A 99 -2.03 -10.86 -0.70
N THR A 100 -0.73 -10.76 -0.98
CA THR A 100 -0.19 -11.08 -2.29
C THR A 100 1.18 -11.74 -2.10
N ALA A 101 1.60 -12.53 -3.07
CA ALA A 101 2.84 -13.31 -2.93
C ALA A 101 4.09 -12.43 -2.91
N ALA A 102 4.11 -11.33 -3.64
CA ALA A 102 5.27 -10.46 -3.72
C ALA A 102 4.85 -9.00 -3.91
N GLY A 103 5.47 -8.12 -3.16
CA GLY A 103 5.29 -6.68 -3.30
C GLY A 103 3.91 -6.20 -2.94
N PHE A 104 3.45 -5.24 -3.72
CA PHE A 104 2.08 -4.72 -3.67
C PHE A 104 1.37 -5.09 -4.97
N ASN A 105 0.11 -5.46 -4.86
CA ASN A 105 -0.73 -5.74 -6.02
C ASN A 105 -1.99 -4.90 -5.86
N LEU A 106 -2.00 -3.72 -6.46
CA LEU A 106 -3.01 -2.69 -6.20
C LEU A 106 -4.15 -2.73 -7.20
N ASN A 107 -5.20 -1.96 -6.93
CA ASN A 107 -6.16 -1.67 -7.97
C ASN A 107 -5.42 -0.99 -9.14
N LYS A 108 -5.94 -1.15 -10.35
CA LYS A 108 -5.31 -0.55 -11.53
C LYS A 108 -5.25 0.97 -11.39
N LYS A 109 -6.29 1.55 -10.79
CA LYS A 109 -6.34 2.97 -10.48
C LYS A 109 -5.11 3.41 -9.67
N GLY A 110 -4.66 2.59 -8.73
CA GLY A 110 -3.48 2.89 -7.93
C GLY A 110 -2.19 2.87 -8.73
N LEU A 111 -1.98 1.84 -9.55
CA LEU A 111 -0.78 1.79 -10.38
C LEU A 111 -0.79 2.89 -11.44
N ASP A 112 -1.96 3.21 -11.99
CA ASP A 112 -2.08 4.34 -12.91
C ASP A 112 -1.72 5.66 -12.22
N ALA A 113 -2.16 5.87 -11.00
CA ALA A 113 -1.83 7.09 -10.26
C ALA A 113 -0.33 7.20 -9.99
N LEU A 114 0.32 6.08 -9.77
CA LEU A 114 1.77 6.03 -9.51
C LEU A 114 2.60 6.24 -10.77
N THR A 115 2.06 5.90 -11.94
CA THR A 115 2.81 5.80 -13.20
C THR A 115 2.34 6.75 -14.30
N ASN A 116 1.57 7.76 -13.97
CA ASN A 116 0.99 8.68 -14.97
C ASN A 116 0.16 7.92 -16.01
N ASN A 117 -0.74 7.07 -15.53
CA ASN A 117 -1.68 6.30 -16.35
C ASN A 117 -1.02 5.26 -17.26
N GLN A 118 0.10 4.69 -16.80
CA GLN A 118 0.83 3.70 -17.58
C GLN A 118 0.75 2.29 -17.02
N ALA A 119 -0.25 1.99 -16.19
CA ALA A 119 -0.36 0.66 -15.58
C ALA A 119 -0.39 -0.45 -16.62
N THR A 120 -1.18 -0.29 -17.66
CA THR A 120 -1.32 -1.32 -18.69
C THR A 120 -0.01 -1.53 -19.45
N GLN A 121 0.67 -0.46 -19.81
CA GLN A 121 1.92 -0.53 -20.57
C GLN A 121 3.06 -1.15 -19.77
N LEU A 122 3.17 -0.74 -18.49
CA LEU A 122 4.27 -1.17 -17.64
C LEU A 122 4.02 -2.48 -16.93
N GLY A 123 2.77 -2.74 -16.57
CA GLY A 123 2.36 -3.95 -15.87
C GLY A 123 2.84 -4.02 -14.42
N ARG A 124 4.07 -3.68 -14.17
CA ARG A 124 4.70 -3.72 -12.86
C ARG A 124 5.89 -2.77 -12.84
N VAL A 125 6.11 -2.13 -11.70
CA VAL A 125 7.25 -1.23 -11.51
C VAL A 125 7.94 -1.54 -10.20
N ASP A 126 9.16 -1.06 -10.03
CA ASP A 126 9.86 -1.08 -8.76
C ASP A 126 9.72 0.30 -8.14
N ALA A 127 9.19 0.36 -6.95
CA ALA A 127 8.93 1.62 -6.24
C ALA A 127 9.66 1.62 -4.90
N GLN A 128 9.79 2.81 -4.31
CA GLN A 128 10.24 2.95 -2.93
C GLN A 128 9.02 2.92 -2.05
N TYR A 129 9.08 2.27 -0.88
CA TYR A 129 7.93 2.22 0.01
C TYR A 129 8.32 2.38 1.47
N ALA A 130 7.38 2.85 2.25
CA ALA A 130 7.50 2.92 3.71
C ALA A 130 6.11 2.85 4.32
N GLN A 131 6.02 2.23 5.50
CA GLN A 131 4.78 2.27 6.26
C GLN A 131 4.62 3.66 6.85
N VAL A 132 3.42 4.21 6.77
CA VAL A 132 3.13 5.56 7.24
C VAL A 132 1.86 5.55 8.11
N ALA A 133 1.57 6.68 8.74
CA ALA A 133 0.39 6.80 9.59
C ALA A 133 -0.90 6.63 8.77
N LEU A 134 -1.92 6.07 9.40
CA LEU A 134 -3.22 5.84 8.75
C LEU A 134 -3.86 7.11 8.22
N SER A 135 -3.56 8.26 8.83
CA SER A 135 -4.09 9.53 8.34
C SER A 135 -3.72 9.82 6.89
N ASN A 136 -2.60 9.29 6.42
CA ASN A 136 -2.20 9.44 5.02
C ASN A 136 -3.13 8.67 4.07
N CYS A 137 -3.82 7.67 4.58
CA CYS A 137 -4.82 6.91 3.84
C CYS A 137 -6.25 7.40 4.12
N GLY A 138 -6.41 8.49 4.86
CA GLY A 138 -7.72 9.05 5.16
C GLY A 138 -8.44 8.35 6.32
N LEU A 139 -7.72 7.67 7.17
CA LEU A 139 -8.31 6.88 8.26
C LEU A 139 -7.91 7.33 9.66
#